data_e022c3164fbe22ec3391691bc477683d
#
_entry.id   e022c3164fbe22ec3391691bc477683d
#
_cell.length_a   1.000
_cell.length_b   1.000
_cell.length_c   1.000
_cell.angle_alpha   90.00
_cell.angle_beta   90.00
_cell.angle_gamma   90.00
#
_symmetry.space_group_name_H-M   'P 1'
#
loop_
_entity.id
_entity.type
_entity.pdbx_description
1 polymer ?
#
loop_
_entity_poly.entity_id
_entity_poly.type
_entity_poly.pdbx_seq_one_letter_code
_entity_poly.pdbx_strand_id
1 'polypeptide(L)'
;MVKELLENFNPQDHVGWLIIITAIISLVVSITSYPAIINVAKAKNLMDHSDERSSHTGKVPNLGGIGMYLSIMISITLTGALLDTKSLLLILGSITLLFFLGLKDDILILSPRKKFFGQFVVALLLIIFTDSRISGLSGFFDVTIMPYWLSILFTLFVYILIVNAFNLIDGVDGLAGTLALMATISFGILFYEYQDISMVVLAAAVCGAIIPFLYLNFSKSNKMFMGDTGSMILGFIIAVMTVRFIDNSEASPTSLYRNSSPVIALAILFFPLLDTIRIFFIRLMIHKKSPFEADRNHLHHRFLSKGFSHVKTTALIVAINVTLIVFAFFFKHCDIHIQLIILLLLGTIFYSLYFIYDWFMGSKE
;
A
#
# COMPACT_ATOMS: atom_id res chain seq x y z
N MET A 1 10.41 -30.74 -24.84
CA MET A 1 11.32 -29.57 -24.69
C MET A 1 10.76 -28.48 -23.75
N VAL A 2 9.67 -27.75 -24.09
CA VAL A 2 9.12 -26.71 -23.15
C VAL A 2 8.60 -27.34 -21.86
N LYS A 3 7.86 -28.45 -21.93
CA LYS A 3 7.33 -29.15 -20.76
C LYS A 3 8.45 -29.70 -19.85
N GLU A 4 9.50 -30.27 -20.44
CA GLU A 4 10.68 -30.76 -19.71
C GLU A 4 11.47 -29.62 -19.06
N LEU A 5 11.56 -28.45 -19.73
CA LEU A 5 12.17 -27.25 -19.15
C LEU A 5 11.37 -26.75 -17.94
N LEU A 6 10.03 -26.82 -18.00
CA LEU A 6 9.16 -26.42 -16.90
C LEU A 6 9.19 -27.41 -15.73
N GLU A 7 9.28 -28.73 -16.02
CA GLU A 7 9.38 -29.77 -15.00
C GLU A 7 10.72 -29.75 -14.24
N ASN A 8 11.79 -29.28 -14.90
CA ASN A 8 13.14 -29.15 -14.29
C ASN A 8 13.43 -27.72 -13.78
N PHE A 9 12.48 -26.81 -13.89
CA PHE A 9 12.66 -25.43 -13.45
C PHE A 9 12.58 -25.33 -11.93
N ASN A 10 13.73 -25.01 -11.29
CA ASN A 10 13.75 -24.69 -9.88
C ASN A 10 13.61 -23.16 -9.71
N PRO A 11 12.49 -22.65 -9.16
CA PRO A 11 12.30 -21.22 -8.94
C PRO A 11 13.37 -20.57 -8.11
N GLN A 12 13.96 -21.29 -7.14
CA GLN A 12 15.00 -20.78 -6.24
C GLN A 12 16.29 -20.42 -6.98
N ASP A 13 16.65 -21.18 -8.02
CA ASP A 13 17.87 -20.93 -8.79
C ASP A 13 17.68 -19.78 -9.81
N HIS A 14 16.45 -19.38 -10.06
CA HIS A 14 16.08 -18.44 -11.13
C HIS A 14 15.27 -17.22 -10.65
N VAL A 15 15.32 -16.89 -9.36
CA VAL A 15 14.52 -15.80 -8.76
C VAL A 15 14.71 -14.47 -9.50
N GLY A 16 15.94 -14.13 -9.89
CA GLY A 16 16.21 -12.90 -10.63
C GLY A 16 15.49 -12.82 -11.97
N TRP A 17 15.41 -13.92 -12.71
CA TRP A 17 14.65 -13.98 -13.96
C TRP A 17 13.14 -13.91 -13.73
N LEU A 18 12.64 -14.55 -12.67
CA LEU A 18 11.23 -14.47 -12.29
C LEU A 18 10.81 -13.02 -11.97
N ILE A 19 11.63 -12.30 -11.21
CA ILE A 19 11.40 -10.88 -10.90
C ILE A 19 11.31 -10.06 -12.20
N ILE A 20 12.31 -10.19 -13.07
CA ILE A 20 12.40 -9.40 -14.31
C ILE A 20 11.22 -9.71 -15.24
N ILE A 21 10.95 -11.00 -15.50
CA ILE A 21 9.89 -11.43 -16.41
C ILE A 21 8.52 -10.97 -15.88
N THR A 22 8.26 -11.17 -14.58
CA THR A 22 6.99 -10.76 -13.96
C THR A 22 6.80 -9.25 -14.03
N ALA A 23 7.83 -8.48 -13.69
CA ALA A 23 7.77 -7.02 -13.75
C ALA A 23 7.55 -6.52 -15.19
N ILE A 24 8.22 -7.11 -16.19
CA ILE A 24 8.05 -6.74 -17.60
C ILE A 24 6.64 -7.10 -18.09
N ILE A 25 6.13 -8.31 -17.80
CA ILE A 25 4.77 -8.70 -18.19
C ILE A 25 3.76 -7.71 -17.58
N SER A 26 3.87 -7.44 -16.27
CA SER A 26 2.98 -6.52 -15.57
C SER A 26 3.04 -5.12 -16.16
N LEU A 27 4.23 -4.60 -16.44
CA LEU A 27 4.45 -3.29 -17.04
C LEU A 27 3.83 -3.20 -18.44
N VAL A 28 4.05 -4.21 -19.30
CA VAL A 28 3.49 -4.26 -20.66
C VAL A 28 1.97 -4.31 -20.63
N VAL A 29 1.39 -5.18 -19.79
CA VAL A 29 -0.08 -5.27 -19.63
C VAL A 29 -0.65 -3.96 -19.13
N SER A 30 0.00 -3.30 -18.16
CA SER A 30 -0.41 -2.01 -17.65
C SER A 30 -0.39 -0.93 -18.76
N ILE A 31 0.69 -0.79 -19.50
CA ILE A 31 0.83 0.18 -20.60
C ILE A 31 -0.23 -0.05 -21.66
N THR A 32 -0.45 -1.30 -22.07
CA THR A 32 -1.36 -1.64 -23.18
C THR A 32 -2.83 -1.53 -22.77
N SER A 33 -3.18 -1.70 -21.50
CA SER A 33 -4.57 -1.63 -21.03
C SER A 33 -5.07 -0.19 -20.88
N TYR A 34 -4.23 0.77 -20.49
CA TYR A 34 -4.67 2.13 -20.18
C TYR A 34 -5.33 2.88 -21.34
N PRO A 35 -4.86 2.82 -22.61
CA PRO A 35 -5.53 3.49 -23.71
C PRO A 35 -6.98 3.05 -23.88
N ALA A 36 -7.24 1.74 -23.77
CA ALA A 36 -8.59 1.20 -23.85
C ALA A 36 -9.47 1.66 -22.67
N ILE A 37 -8.93 1.63 -21.45
CA ILE A 37 -9.62 2.08 -20.24
C ILE A 37 -9.98 3.57 -20.34
N ILE A 38 -9.06 4.44 -20.79
CA ILE A 38 -9.29 5.87 -20.99
C ILE A 38 -10.39 6.11 -22.02
N ASN A 39 -10.36 5.39 -23.14
CA ASN A 39 -11.37 5.52 -24.18
C ASN A 39 -12.78 5.12 -23.69
N VAL A 40 -12.89 4.02 -22.94
CA VAL A 40 -14.16 3.58 -22.33
C VAL A 40 -14.64 4.59 -21.30
N ALA A 41 -13.75 5.08 -20.41
CA ALA A 41 -14.09 6.07 -19.40
C ALA A 41 -14.64 7.36 -20.05
N LYS A 42 -13.99 7.84 -21.11
CA LYS A 42 -14.47 9.00 -21.89
C LYS A 42 -15.83 8.75 -22.53
N ALA A 43 -16.00 7.60 -23.20
CA ALA A 43 -17.25 7.25 -23.90
C ALA A 43 -18.44 7.09 -22.94
N LYS A 44 -18.19 6.65 -21.70
CA LYS A 44 -19.23 6.41 -20.68
C LYS A 44 -19.37 7.52 -19.64
N ASN A 45 -18.63 8.64 -19.78
CA ASN A 45 -18.59 9.74 -18.81
C ASN A 45 -18.24 9.29 -17.37
N LEU A 46 -17.40 8.25 -17.23
CA LEU A 46 -16.88 7.77 -15.95
C LEU A 46 -15.65 8.59 -15.58
N MET A 47 -15.89 9.83 -15.17
CA MET A 47 -14.86 10.84 -14.95
C MET A 47 -15.14 11.63 -13.68
N ASP A 48 -14.09 11.87 -12.89
CA ASP A 48 -14.13 12.75 -11.75
C ASP A 48 -13.75 14.19 -12.12
N HIS A 49 -14.22 15.15 -11.31
CA HIS A 49 -13.80 16.54 -11.44
C HIS A 49 -12.39 16.69 -10.82
N SER A 50 -11.44 17.18 -11.63
CA SER A 50 -10.18 17.65 -11.09
C SER A 50 -10.46 18.88 -10.19
N ASP A 51 -9.86 18.94 -9.00
CA ASP A 51 -9.99 20.07 -8.07
C ASP A 51 -9.74 21.40 -8.80
N GLU A 52 -10.50 22.45 -8.40
CA GLU A 52 -10.50 23.82 -8.98
C GLU A 52 -9.11 24.50 -8.99
N ARG A 53 -8.09 23.89 -8.37
CA ARG A 53 -6.71 24.39 -8.32
C ARG A 53 -5.77 23.79 -9.39
N SER A 54 -6.21 22.81 -10.17
CA SER A 54 -5.46 22.37 -11.33
C SER A 54 -5.79 23.32 -12.50
N SER A 55 -4.78 23.83 -13.18
CA SER A 55 -4.88 24.75 -14.31
C SER A 55 -5.65 24.21 -15.54
N HIS A 56 -6.34 23.09 -15.39
CA HIS A 56 -7.20 22.47 -16.39
C HIS A 56 -8.53 22.09 -15.75
N THR A 57 -9.59 22.77 -16.14
CA THR A 57 -11.00 22.47 -15.87
C THR A 57 -11.43 21.19 -16.63
N GLY A 58 -10.71 20.09 -16.50
CA GLY A 58 -10.95 18.85 -17.24
C GLY A 58 -11.46 17.74 -16.33
N LYS A 59 -12.42 16.99 -16.82
CA LYS A 59 -12.83 15.72 -16.22
C LYS A 59 -11.72 14.67 -16.41
N VAL A 60 -11.33 13.97 -15.35
CA VAL A 60 -10.24 12.98 -15.33
C VAL A 60 -10.82 11.58 -15.12
N PRO A 61 -10.41 10.55 -15.92
CA PRO A 61 -10.83 9.18 -15.70
C PRO A 61 -10.40 8.66 -14.31
N ASN A 62 -11.32 8.04 -13.58
CA ASN A 62 -11.11 7.50 -12.23
C ASN A 62 -11.08 5.96 -12.22
N LEU A 63 -10.41 5.35 -13.19
CA LEU A 63 -10.39 3.89 -13.40
C LEU A 63 -8.97 3.32 -13.50
N GLY A 64 -7.97 4.01 -12.91
CA GLY A 64 -6.57 3.57 -12.92
C GLY A 64 -6.36 2.20 -12.26
N GLY A 65 -7.16 1.90 -11.23
CA GLY A 65 -7.16 0.61 -10.55
C GLY A 65 -7.46 -0.60 -11.44
N ILE A 66 -8.24 -0.42 -12.52
CA ILE A 66 -8.53 -1.52 -13.47
C ILE A 66 -7.24 -1.98 -14.17
N GLY A 67 -6.42 -1.04 -14.66
CA GLY A 67 -5.16 -1.37 -15.33
C GLY A 67 -4.17 -2.06 -14.39
N MET A 68 -4.07 -1.59 -13.15
CA MET A 68 -3.23 -2.24 -12.13
C MET A 68 -3.73 -3.65 -11.80
N TYR A 69 -5.03 -3.83 -11.60
CA TYR A 69 -5.62 -5.14 -11.33
C TYR A 69 -5.32 -6.14 -12.46
N LEU A 70 -5.61 -5.77 -13.72
CA LEU A 70 -5.36 -6.63 -14.87
C LEU A 70 -3.89 -7.02 -14.99
N SER A 71 -2.98 -6.06 -14.76
CA SER A 71 -1.54 -6.28 -14.83
C SER A 71 -1.06 -7.27 -13.77
N ILE A 72 -1.49 -7.11 -12.52
CA ILE A 72 -1.14 -8.01 -11.42
C ILE A 72 -1.73 -9.39 -11.68
N MET A 73 -3.01 -9.48 -12.04
CA MET A 73 -3.68 -10.77 -12.30
C MET A 73 -3.00 -11.55 -13.40
N ILE A 74 -2.75 -10.94 -14.56
CA ILE A 74 -2.16 -11.62 -15.71
C ILE A 74 -0.72 -12.03 -15.43
N SER A 75 0.10 -11.12 -14.87
CA SER A 75 1.50 -11.43 -14.61
C SER A 75 1.66 -12.55 -13.57
N ILE A 76 0.91 -12.51 -12.46
CA ILE A 76 0.95 -13.57 -11.44
C ILE A 76 0.37 -14.88 -11.96
N THR A 77 -0.69 -14.86 -12.78
CA THR A 77 -1.24 -16.10 -13.37
C THR A 77 -0.22 -16.79 -14.27
N LEU A 78 0.52 -16.02 -15.07
CA LEU A 78 1.52 -16.57 -15.98
C LEU A 78 2.78 -17.05 -15.26
N THR A 79 3.31 -16.30 -14.32
CA THR A 79 4.56 -16.65 -13.62
C THR A 79 4.32 -17.54 -12.39
N GLY A 80 3.16 -17.43 -11.75
CA GLY A 80 2.77 -18.26 -10.61
C GLY A 80 2.63 -19.74 -10.93
N ALA A 81 2.40 -20.09 -12.21
CA ALA A 81 2.40 -21.49 -12.64
C ALA A 81 3.74 -22.23 -12.40
N LEU A 82 4.82 -21.47 -12.14
CA LEU A 82 6.16 -21.97 -11.83
C LEU A 82 6.45 -22.02 -10.31
N LEU A 83 5.47 -21.66 -9.47
CA LEU A 83 5.63 -21.50 -8.01
C LEU A 83 4.66 -22.39 -7.25
N ASP A 84 4.87 -22.52 -5.94
CA ASP A 84 3.83 -23.02 -5.04
C ASP A 84 2.72 -21.94 -4.93
N THR A 85 1.59 -22.23 -5.59
CA THR A 85 0.57 -21.23 -5.93
C THR A 85 -0.50 -21.05 -4.88
N LYS A 86 -0.57 -21.90 -3.83
CA LYS A 86 -1.72 -21.89 -2.89
C LYS A 86 -1.98 -20.50 -2.28
N SER A 87 -0.95 -19.88 -1.71
CA SER A 87 -1.08 -18.54 -1.10
C SER A 87 -1.38 -17.46 -2.14
N LEU A 88 -0.73 -17.52 -3.31
CA LEU A 88 -0.95 -16.56 -4.40
C LEU A 88 -2.39 -16.63 -4.93
N LEU A 89 -2.96 -17.82 -5.12
CA LEU A 89 -4.34 -17.99 -5.58
C LEU A 89 -5.35 -17.38 -4.59
N LEU A 90 -5.13 -17.56 -3.30
CA LEU A 90 -5.98 -16.96 -2.26
C LEU A 90 -5.87 -15.44 -2.25
N ILE A 91 -4.65 -14.90 -2.42
CA ILE A 91 -4.43 -13.45 -2.55
C ILE A 91 -5.12 -12.92 -3.80
N LEU A 92 -4.96 -13.57 -4.96
CA LEU A 92 -5.60 -13.16 -6.22
C LEU A 92 -7.13 -13.20 -6.12
N GLY A 93 -7.69 -14.24 -5.49
CA GLY A 93 -9.13 -14.32 -5.20
C GLY A 93 -9.61 -13.16 -4.32
N SER A 94 -8.86 -12.83 -3.27
CA SER A 94 -9.15 -11.71 -2.38
C SER A 94 -9.08 -10.36 -3.10
N ILE A 95 -8.04 -10.14 -3.91
CA ILE A 95 -7.90 -8.94 -4.75
C ILE A 95 -9.05 -8.82 -5.74
N THR A 96 -9.52 -9.94 -6.31
CA THR A 96 -10.65 -9.96 -7.25
C THR A 96 -11.94 -9.51 -6.56
N LEU A 97 -12.21 -9.97 -5.34
CA LEU A 97 -13.38 -9.51 -4.57
C LEU A 97 -13.29 -8.00 -4.26
N LEU A 98 -12.11 -7.52 -3.88
CA LEU A 98 -11.89 -6.08 -3.63
C LEU A 98 -11.94 -5.26 -4.92
N PHE A 99 -11.51 -5.81 -6.04
CA PHE A 99 -11.64 -5.17 -7.35
C PHE A 99 -13.11 -4.88 -7.67
N PHE A 100 -14.00 -5.87 -7.54
CA PHE A 100 -15.43 -5.64 -7.78
C PHE A 100 -16.06 -4.69 -6.76
N LEU A 101 -15.62 -4.72 -5.50
CA LEU A 101 -16.07 -3.79 -4.47
C LEU A 101 -15.65 -2.35 -4.82
N GLY A 102 -14.39 -2.14 -5.17
CA GLY A 102 -13.84 -0.83 -5.54
C GLY A 102 -14.43 -0.30 -6.83
N LEU A 103 -14.53 -1.14 -7.85
CA LEU A 103 -15.16 -0.76 -9.12
C LEU A 103 -16.62 -0.34 -8.94
N LYS A 104 -17.35 -1.04 -8.07
CA LYS A 104 -18.71 -0.66 -7.73
C LYS A 104 -18.73 0.69 -6.99
N ASP A 105 -17.75 0.97 -6.17
CA ASP A 105 -17.65 2.24 -5.47
C ASP A 105 -17.30 3.40 -6.41
N ASP A 106 -16.34 3.21 -7.30
CA ASP A 106 -15.97 4.19 -8.34
C ASP A 106 -17.14 4.56 -9.27
N ILE A 107 -18.10 3.64 -9.48
CA ILE A 107 -19.26 3.86 -10.38
C ILE A 107 -20.50 4.35 -9.61
N LEU A 108 -20.77 3.81 -8.41
CA LEU A 108 -22.07 3.95 -7.72
C LEU A 108 -21.98 4.64 -6.36
N ILE A 109 -20.80 5.02 -5.90
CA ILE A 109 -20.53 5.63 -4.59
C ILE A 109 -21.18 4.82 -3.45
N LEU A 110 -20.42 3.88 -2.87
CA LEU A 110 -20.92 3.03 -1.79
C LEU A 110 -20.88 3.76 -0.43
N SER A 111 -21.79 3.39 0.45
CA SER A 111 -21.70 3.87 1.83
C SER A 111 -20.46 3.29 2.52
N PRO A 112 -19.81 4.04 3.43
CA PRO A 112 -18.60 3.58 4.15
C PRO A 112 -18.80 2.24 4.86
N ARG A 113 -20.00 1.98 5.39
CA ARG A 113 -20.32 0.71 6.05
C ARG A 113 -20.25 -0.49 5.10
N LYS A 114 -20.70 -0.34 3.85
CA LYS A 114 -20.65 -1.42 2.84
C LYS A 114 -19.21 -1.69 2.40
N LYS A 115 -18.41 -0.62 2.19
CA LYS A 115 -16.96 -0.74 1.90
C LYS A 115 -16.26 -1.50 3.02
N PHE A 116 -16.43 -1.05 4.26
CA PHE A 116 -15.81 -1.66 5.42
C PHE A 116 -16.20 -3.14 5.58
N PHE A 117 -17.49 -3.48 5.43
CA PHE A 117 -17.94 -4.85 5.51
C PHE A 117 -17.32 -5.75 4.43
N GLY A 118 -17.22 -5.25 3.19
CA GLY A 118 -16.56 -5.99 2.11
C GLY A 118 -15.07 -6.24 2.39
N GLN A 119 -14.34 -5.21 2.83
CA GLN A 119 -12.94 -5.33 3.25
C GLN A 119 -12.77 -6.33 4.41
N PHE A 120 -13.66 -6.26 5.40
CA PHE A 120 -13.69 -7.16 6.55
C PHE A 120 -13.84 -8.62 6.12
N VAL A 121 -14.83 -8.92 5.28
CA VAL A 121 -15.07 -10.27 4.79
C VAL A 121 -13.87 -10.82 4.02
N VAL A 122 -13.30 -10.03 3.11
CA VAL A 122 -12.17 -10.45 2.29
C VAL A 122 -10.92 -10.71 3.17
N ALA A 123 -10.62 -9.83 4.10
CA ALA A 123 -9.49 -10.00 5.01
C ALA A 123 -9.68 -11.22 5.91
N LEU A 124 -10.88 -11.41 6.47
CA LEU A 124 -11.20 -12.57 7.31
C LEU A 124 -11.05 -13.89 6.55
N LEU A 125 -11.57 -13.97 5.32
CA LEU A 125 -11.41 -15.16 4.48
C LEU A 125 -9.93 -15.46 4.22
N LEU A 126 -9.14 -14.46 3.85
CA LEU A 126 -7.71 -14.67 3.61
C LEU A 126 -7.01 -15.19 4.88
N ILE A 127 -7.22 -14.57 6.03
CA ILE A 127 -6.63 -14.99 7.31
C ILE A 127 -6.99 -16.45 7.64
N ILE A 128 -8.27 -16.83 7.52
CA ILE A 128 -8.74 -18.18 7.86
C ILE A 128 -8.14 -19.24 6.92
N PHE A 129 -8.07 -18.95 5.61
CA PHE A 129 -7.61 -19.94 4.63
C PHE A 129 -6.10 -20.04 4.51
N THR A 130 -5.34 -18.98 4.85
CA THR A 130 -3.88 -19.00 4.82
C THR A 130 -3.24 -19.25 6.18
N ASP A 131 -3.98 -19.04 7.27
CA ASP A 131 -3.47 -18.93 8.65
C ASP A 131 -2.32 -17.91 8.81
N SER A 132 -2.10 -17.05 7.81
CA SER A 132 -1.11 -15.97 7.89
C SER A 132 -1.66 -14.84 8.76
N ARG A 133 -1.08 -14.68 9.93
CA ARG A 133 -1.56 -13.76 10.97
C ARG A 133 -0.42 -13.30 11.85
N ILE A 134 -0.56 -12.14 12.42
CA ILE A 134 0.37 -11.62 13.42
C ILE A 134 0.16 -12.42 14.72
N SER A 135 1.02 -13.39 14.97
CA SER A 135 0.93 -14.29 16.12
C SER A 135 1.61 -13.74 17.36
N GLY A 136 2.49 -12.76 17.22
CA GLY A 136 3.22 -12.08 18.28
C GLY A 136 3.63 -10.66 17.87
N LEU A 137 4.20 -9.92 18.81
CA LEU A 137 4.71 -8.56 18.60
C LEU A 137 6.20 -8.44 18.93
N SER A 138 6.97 -9.51 18.74
CA SER A 138 8.42 -9.52 18.98
C SER A 138 8.81 -9.09 20.42
N GLY A 139 7.95 -9.38 21.39
CA GLY A 139 8.12 -8.95 22.79
C GLY A 139 7.69 -7.51 23.09
N PHE A 140 7.11 -6.80 22.13
CA PHE A 140 6.55 -5.46 22.38
C PHE A 140 5.40 -5.54 23.40
N PHE A 141 5.46 -4.74 24.49
CA PHE A 141 4.61 -4.86 25.67
C PHE A 141 4.59 -6.26 26.32
N ASP A 142 5.71 -6.98 26.27
CA ASP A 142 5.82 -8.38 26.73
C ASP A 142 4.92 -9.37 25.99
N VAL A 143 4.36 -8.96 24.83
CA VAL A 143 3.53 -9.83 24.00
C VAL A 143 4.42 -10.62 23.05
N THR A 144 4.81 -11.81 23.47
CA THR A 144 5.56 -12.74 22.62
C THR A 144 4.64 -13.61 21.77
N ILE A 145 3.52 -14.09 22.34
CA ILE A 145 2.53 -14.91 21.63
C ILE A 145 1.12 -14.44 22.03
N MET A 146 0.29 -14.21 21.03
CA MET A 146 -1.13 -13.88 21.24
C MET A 146 -2.00 -15.14 21.20
N PRO A 147 -3.07 -15.20 22.02
CA PRO A 147 -4.13 -16.20 21.84
C PRO A 147 -4.66 -16.16 20.38
N TYR A 148 -4.99 -17.34 19.84
CA TYR A 148 -5.35 -17.49 18.43
C TYR A 148 -6.45 -16.51 17.97
N TRP A 149 -7.55 -16.42 18.74
CA TRP A 149 -8.65 -15.52 18.43
C TRP A 149 -8.25 -14.03 18.45
N LEU A 150 -7.37 -13.65 19.38
CA LEU A 150 -6.88 -12.27 19.48
C LEU A 150 -5.95 -11.93 18.30
N SER A 151 -5.08 -12.87 17.91
CA SER A 151 -4.23 -12.75 16.73
C SER A 151 -5.05 -12.54 15.46
N ILE A 152 -6.16 -13.27 15.27
CA ILE A 152 -7.07 -13.06 14.13
C ILE A 152 -7.68 -11.65 14.18
N LEU A 153 -8.22 -11.22 15.31
CA LEU A 153 -8.83 -9.90 15.46
C LEU A 153 -7.83 -8.77 15.24
N PHE A 154 -6.61 -8.92 15.79
CA PHE A 154 -5.55 -7.95 15.60
C PHE A 154 -5.08 -7.87 14.13
N THR A 155 -4.88 -9.01 13.50
CA THR A 155 -4.51 -9.07 12.08
C THR A 155 -5.59 -8.45 11.19
N LEU A 156 -6.86 -8.75 11.46
CA LEU A 156 -8.00 -8.17 10.76
C LEU A 156 -8.03 -6.64 10.92
N PHE A 157 -7.78 -6.13 12.13
CA PHE A 157 -7.65 -4.70 12.37
C PHE A 157 -6.51 -4.08 11.52
N VAL A 158 -5.34 -4.73 11.46
CA VAL A 158 -4.20 -4.28 10.66
C VAL A 158 -4.55 -4.22 9.16
N TYR A 159 -5.22 -5.26 8.61
CA TYR A 159 -5.68 -5.25 7.22
C TYR A 159 -6.57 -4.05 6.93
N ILE A 160 -7.60 -3.86 7.75
CA ILE A 160 -8.56 -2.78 7.56
C ILE A 160 -7.91 -1.41 7.71
N LEU A 161 -7.03 -1.25 8.69
CA LEU A 161 -6.30 0.00 8.91
C LEU A 161 -5.45 0.37 7.70
N ILE A 162 -4.65 -0.57 7.16
CA ILE A 162 -3.77 -0.31 6.03
C ILE A 162 -4.57 -0.03 4.75
N VAL A 163 -5.61 -0.83 4.45
CA VAL A 163 -6.47 -0.61 3.27
C VAL A 163 -7.09 0.79 3.30
N ASN A 164 -7.64 1.19 4.45
CA ASN A 164 -8.25 2.50 4.57
C ASN A 164 -7.21 3.64 4.59
N ALA A 165 -6.01 3.39 5.14
CA ALA A 165 -4.93 4.38 5.11
C ALA A 165 -4.51 4.70 3.67
N PHE A 166 -4.34 3.70 2.80
CA PHE A 166 -4.02 3.92 1.40
C PHE A 166 -5.17 4.58 0.62
N ASN A 167 -6.41 4.25 0.94
CA ASN A 167 -7.57 4.91 0.33
C ASN A 167 -7.67 6.39 0.74
N LEU A 168 -7.38 6.74 1.99
CA LEU A 168 -7.45 8.11 2.49
C LEU A 168 -6.33 9.03 1.99
N ILE A 169 -5.14 8.49 1.67
CA ILE A 169 -4.02 9.30 1.15
C ILE A 169 -4.06 9.49 -0.38
N ASP A 170 -5.00 8.87 -1.09
CA ASP A 170 -5.14 9.00 -2.55
C ASP A 170 -5.79 10.34 -2.97
N GLY A 171 -5.58 11.39 -2.20
CA GLY A 171 -6.05 12.75 -2.51
C GLY A 171 -5.01 13.65 -3.19
N VAL A 172 -3.77 13.20 -3.37
CA VAL A 172 -2.67 13.95 -3.98
C VAL A 172 -2.02 13.14 -5.09
N ASP A 173 -1.82 13.78 -6.26
CA ASP A 173 -1.24 13.10 -7.42
C ASP A 173 0.08 12.39 -7.07
N GLY A 174 0.12 11.11 -7.39
CA GLY A 174 1.25 10.22 -7.18
C GLY A 174 1.50 9.80 -5.74
N LEU A 175 0.85 10.37 -4.73
CA LEU A 175 1.18 10.11 -3.33
C LEU A 175 0.94 8.64 -2.96
N ALA A 176 -0.30 8.18 -3.09
CA ALA A 176 -0.65 6.79 -2.76
C ALA A 176 0.14 5.78 -3.61
N GLY A 177 0.26 6.03 -4.92
CA GLY A 177 1.02 5.15 -5.82
C GLY A 177 2.51 5.11 -5.51
N THR A 178 3.16 6.26 -5.20
CA THR A 178 4.60 6.28 -4.89
C THR A 178 4.90 5.65 -3.53
N LEU A 179 4.06 5.89 -2.52
CA LEU A 179 4.19 5.23 -1.21
C LEU A 179 3.93 3.72 -1.33
N ALA A 180 2.97 3.31 -2.15
CA ALA A 180 2.73 1.90 -2.44
C ALA A 180 3.93 1.25 -3.15
N LEU A 181 4.53 1.93 -4.13
CA LEU A 181 5.72 1.46 -4.82
C LEU A 181 6.91 1.32 -3.85
N MET A 182 7.14 2.33 -3.01
CA MET A 182 8.18 2.30 -1.99
C MET A 182 7.97 1.14 -1.00
N ALA A 183 6.76 0.97 -0.48
CA ALA A 183 6.43 -0.13 0.44
C ALA A 183 6.63 -1.49 -0.23
N THR A 184 6.16 -1.64 -1.46
CA THR A 184 6.29 -2.89 -2.24
C THR A 184 7.75 -3.25 -2.49
N ILE A 185 8.60 -2.28 -2.86
CA ILE A 185 10.04 -2.50 -3.04
C ILE A 185 10.69 -2.91 -1.71
N SER A 186 10.38 -2.20 -0.61
CA SER A 186 10.93 -2.50 0.71
C SER A 186 10.58 -3.91 1.17
N PHE A 187 9.30 -4.29 1.09
CA PHE A 187 8.88 -5.65 1.43
C PHE A 187 9.43 -6.70 0.44
N GLY A 188 9.50 -6.38 -0.86
CA GLY A 188 10.09 -7.26 -1.86
C GLY A 188 11.55 -7.63 -1.55
N ILE A 189 12.36 -6.67 -1.11
CA ILE A 189 13.75 -6.90 -0.67
C ILE A 189 13.77 -7.80 0.57
N LEU A 190 12.91 -7.53 1.56
CA LEU A 190 12.81 -8.35 2.77
C LEU A 190 12.37 -9.80 2.45
N PHE A 191 11.40 -9.99 1.56
CA PHE A 191 10.98 -11.32 1.14
C PHE A 191 12.05 -12.06 0.35
N TYR A 192 12.88 -11.34 -0.42
CA TYR A 192 14.02 -11.94 -1.10
C TYR A 192 15.02 -12.52 -0.08
N GLU A 193 15.28 -11.80 1.03
CA GLU A 193 16.13 -12.30 2.12
C GLU A 193 15.51 -13.51 2.85
N TYR A 194 14.18 -13.57 2.96
CA TYR A 194 13.45 -14.71 3.53
C TYR A 194 13.28 -15.89 2.56
N GLN A 195 13.70 -15.75 1.31
CA GLN A 195 13.45 -16.74 0.25
C GLN A 195 11.96 -17.02 0.00
N ASP A 196 11.07 -16.07 0.33
CA ASP A 196 9.64 -16.15 0.03
C ASP A 196 9.38 -15.69 -1.41
N ILE A 197 9.69 -16.59 -2.37
CA ILE A 197 9.67 -16.27 -3.80
C ILE A 197 8.28 -15.82 -4.25
N SER A 198 7.22 -16.38 -3.68
CA SER A 198 5.84 -16.00 -4.00
C SER A 198 5.58 -14.52 -3.71
N MET A 199 6.05 -14.01 -2.58
CA MET A 199 5.91 -12.60 -2.21
C MET A 199 6.86 -11.71 -3.03
N VAL A 200 8.03 -12.18 -3.39
CA VAL A 200 8.97 -11.46 -4.28
C VAL A 200 8.34 -11.26 -5.67
N VAL A 201 7.75 -12.31 -6.23
CA VAL A 201 7.06 -12.26 -7.54
C VAL A 201 5.83 -11.36 -7.49
N LEU A 202 5.05 -11.41 -6.39
CA LEU A 202 3.95 -10.48 -6.16
C LEU A 202 4.44 -9.02 -6.12
N ALA A 203 5.55 -8.75 -5.42
CA ALA A 203 6.15 -7.42 -5.38
C ALA A 203 6.57 -6.93 -6.77
N ALA A 204 7.20 -7.80 -7.58
CA ALA A 204 7.59 -7.50 -8.94
C ALA A 204 6.38 -7.15 -9.84
N ALA A 205 5.29 -7.92 -9.71
CA ALA A 205 4.04 -7.66 -10.43
C ALA A 205 3.44 -6.30 -10.07
N VAL A 206 3.39 -5.97 -8.78
CA VAL A 206 2.84 -4.71 -8.27
C VAL A 206 3.70 -3.53 -8.73
N CYS A 207 5.03 -3.63 -8.67
CA CYS A 207 5.94 -2.60 -9.17
C CYS A 207 5.71 -2.33 -10.67
N GLY A 208 5.61 -3.40 -11.49
CA GLY A 208 5.32 -3.28 -12.91
C GLY A 208 3.98 -2.61 -13.22
N ALA A 209 2.96 -2.88 -12.41
CA ALA A 209 1.64 -2.29 -12.56
C ALA A 209 1.58 -0.80 -12.18
N ILE A 210 2.29 -0.40 -11.11
CA ILE A 210 2.24 0.96 -10.57
C ILE A 210 2.99 1.95 -11.45
N ILE A 211 4.15 1.59 -12.04
CA ILE A 211 5.00 2.52 -12.76
C ILE A 211 4.27 3.22 -13.91
N PRO A 212 3.57 2.52 -14.84
CA PRO A 212 2.82 3.18 -15.91
C PRO A 212 1.64 4.01 -15.38
N PHE A 213 1.00 3.58 -14.29
CA PHE A 213 -0.03 4.36 -13.63
C PHE A 213 0.52 5.70 -13.14
N LEU A 214 1.65 5.70 -12.42
CA LEU A 214 2.28 6.94 -11.93
C LEU A 214 2.63 7.91 -13.04
N TYR A 215 3.11 7.40 -14.18
CA TYR A 215 3.35 8.24 -15.36
C TYR A 215 2.08 8.98 -15.83
N LEU A 216 0.94 8.29 -15.86
CA LEU A 216 -0.34 8.90 -16.20
C LEU A 216 -0.87 9.82 -15.09
N ASN A 217 -0.73 9.42 -13.83
CA ASN A 217 -1.24 10.18 -12.69
C ASN A 217 -0.53 11.53 -12.52
N PHE A 218 0.79 11.59 -12.80
CA PHE A 218 1.55 12.84 -12.84
C PHE A 218 1.40 13.63 -14.15
N SER A 219 0.80 13.04 -15.20
CA SER A 219 0.65 13.68 -16.50
C SER A 219 -0.34 14.85 -16.43
N LYS A 220 -0.01 15.94 -17.15
CA LYS A 220 -0.92 17.08 -17.30
C LYS A 220 -1.94 16.88 -18.43
N SER A 221 -1.59 16.13 -19.47
CA SER A 221 -2.41 15.96 -20.68
C SER A 221 -3.27 14.71 -20.67
N ASN A 222 -2.74 13.58 -20.15
CA ASN A 222 -3.39 12.29 -20.13
C ASN A 222 -3.53 11.79 -18.69
N LYS A 223 -4.03 12.65 -17.80
CA LYS A 223 -4.17 12.35 -16.40
C LYS A 223 -5.17 11.23 -16.14
N MET A 224 -4.85 10.39 -15.17
CA MET A 224 -5.71 9.31 -14.67
C MET A 224 -5.63 9.26 -13.15
N PHE A 225 -6.78 9.13 -12.48
CA PHE A 225 -6.84 8.88 -11.05
C PHE A 225 -6.85 7.38 -10.76
N MET A 226 -6.38 7.03 -9.55
CA MET A 226 -6.29 5.63 -9.09
C MET A 226 -7.67 5.04 -8.87
N GLY A 227 -8.55 5.80 -8.26
CA GLY A 227 -9.86 5.39 -7.80
C GLY A 227 -9.84 4.49 -6.57
N ASP A 228 -11.03 4.27 -6.03
CA ASP A 228 -11.22 3.37 -4.89
C ASP A 228 -10.81 1.93 -5.21
N THR A 229 -11.00 1.51 -6.46
CA THR A 229 -10.51 0.22 -6.97
C THR A 229 -9.00 0.06 -6.76
N GLY A 230 -8.21 1.04 -7.19
CA GLY A 230 -6.76 0.95 -7.13
C GLY A 230 -6.21 1.08 -5.72
N SER A 231 -6.70 2.06 -4.96
CA SER A 231 -6.22 2.32 -3.60
C SER A 231 -6.54 1.17 -2.64
N MET A 232 -7.74 0.53 -2.77
CA MET A 232 -8.08 -0.64 -1.96
C MET A 232 -7.25 -1.87 -2.32
N ILE A 233 -7.00 -2.14 -3.61
CA ILE A 233 -6.17 -3.27 -4.05
C ILE A 233 -4.73 -3.10 -3.55
N LEU A 234 -4.13 -1.93 -3.78
CA LEU A 234 -2.76 -1.67 -3.32
C LEU A 234 -2.64 -1.72 -1.80
N GLY A 235 -3.57 -1.08 -1.09
CA GLY A 235 -3.61 -1.14 0.38
C GLY A 235 -3.74 -2.57 0.89
N PHE A 236 -4.56 -3.41 0.25
CA PHE A 236 -4.72 -4.80 0.64
C PHE A 236 -3.46 -5.64 0.37
N ILE A 237 -2.83 -5.51 -0.80
CA ILE A 237 -1.58 -6.21 -1.10
C ILE A 237 -0.48 -5.82 -0.11
N ILE A 238 -0.37 -4.53 0.20
CA ILE A 238 0.61 -4.05 1.19
C ILE A 238 0.29 -4.58 2.59
N ALA A 239 -0.99 -4.70 2.97
CA ALA A 239 -1.39 -5.33 4.22
C ALA A 239 -1.00 -6.82 4.26
N VAL A 240 -1.22 -7.55 3.15
CA VAL A 240 -0.73 -8.94 3.00
C VAL A 240 0.77 -9.02 3.20
N MET A 241 1.54 -8.17 2.53
CA MET A 241 3.00 -8.13 2.66
C MET A 241 3.42 -7.80 4.09
N THR A 242 2.75 -6.85 4.74
CA THR A 242 3.02 -6.46 6.14
C THR A 242 2.83 -7.64 7.09
N VAL A 243 1.67 -8.29 7.02
CA VAL A 243 1.33 -9.43 7.88
C VAL A 243 2.28 -10.58 7.63
N ARG A 244 2.53 -10.93 6.36
CA ARG A 244 3.43 -12.01 5.97
C ARG A 244 4.87 -11.76 6.40
N PHE A 245 5.35 -10.52 6.34
CA PHE A 245 6.70 -10.16 6.80
C PHE A 245 6.83 -10.35 8.32
N ILE A 246 5.86 -9.90 9.10
CA ILE A 246 5.89 -10.06 10.56
C ILE A 246 5.78 -11.55 10.92
N ASP A 247 4.87 -12.29 10.29
CA ASP A 247 4.66 -13.73 10.49
C ASP A 247 5.94 -14.54 10.18
N ASN A 248 6.57 -14.31 9.03
CA ASN A 248 7.84 -14.95 8.65
C ASN A 248 8.96 -14.65 9.66
N SER A 249 9.00 -13.41 10.18
CA SER A 249 10.00 -12.99 11.16
C SER A 249 9.84 -13.67 12.50
N GLU A 250 8.60 -13.85 12.97
CA GLU A 250 8.29 -14.56 14.22
C GLU A 250 8.51 -16.07 14.10
N ALA A 251 8.16 -16.65 12.95
CA ALA A 251 8.29 -18.09 12.72
C ALA A 251 9.76 -18.56 12.62
N SER A 252 10.70 -17.69 12.24
CA SER A 252 12.12 -18.03 12.09
C SER A 252 12.94 -17.59 13.31
N PRO A 253 13.44 -18.54 14.14
CA PRO A 253 14.28 -18.20 15.29
C PRO A 253 15.60 -17.48 14.93
N THR A 254 16.09 -17.70 13.71
CA THR A 254 17.35 -17.13 13.19
C THR A 254 17.14 -15.85 12.38
N SER A 255 15.90 -15.36 12.31
CA SER A 255 15.60 -14.15 11.56
C SER A 255 16.34 -12.93 12.09
N LEU A 256 17.00 -12.20 11.19
CA LEU A 256 17.68 -10.93 11.49
C LEU A 256 16.70 -9.82 11.94
N TYR A 257 15.41 -9.99 11.67
CA TYR A 257 14.37 -9.00 11.91
C TYR A 257 13.37 -9.43 12.99
N ARG A 258 13.61 -10.56 13.67
CA ARG A 258 12.69 -11.11 14.68
C ARG A 258 12.29 -10.07 15.74
N ASN A 259 13.28 -9.32 16.24
CA ASN A 259 13.07 -8.32 17.28
C ASN A 259 12.81 -6.91 16.74
N SER A 260 12.51 -6.75 15.45
CA SER A 260 12.35 -5.44 14.83
C SER A 260 11.26 -5.40 13.74
N SER A 261 10.73 -6.55 13.34
CA SER A 261 9.77 -6.63 12.22
C SER A 261 8.54 -5.74 12.39
N PRO A 262 7.90 -5.60 13.57
CA PRO A 262 6.78 -4.68 13.73
C PRO A 262 7.20 -3.21 13.53
N VAL A 263 8.37 -2.82 14.02
CA VAL A 263 8.86 -1.44 13.90
C VAL A 263 9.29 -1.12 12.47
N ILE A 264 9.94 -2.07 11.77
CA ILE A 264 10.29 -1.92 10.35
C ILE A 264 9.02 -1.79 9.50
N ALA A 265 8.01 -2.65 9.74
CA ALA A 265 6.72 -2.55 9.06
C ALA A 265 6.04 -1.19 9.31
N LEU A 266 6.04 -0.71 10.56
CA LEU A 266 5.55 0.63 10.90
C LEU A 266 6.34 1.74 10.20
N ALA A 267 7.66 1.61 10.07
CA ALA A 267 8.49 2.60 9.37
C ALA A 267 8.17 2.66 7.88
N ILE A 268 7.99 1.49 7.23
CA ILE A 268 7.58 1.41 5.82
C ILE A 268 6.22 2.09 5.60
N LEU A 269 5.30 1.93 6.53
CA LEU A 269 3.93 2.45 6.45
C LEU A 269 3.72 3.73 7.27
N PHE A 270 4.78 4.40 7.69
CA PHE A 270 4.68 5.46 8.70
C PHE A 270 3.72 6.57 8.30
N PHE A 271 3.90 7.15 7.11
CA PHE A 271 3.05 8.27 6.68
C PHE A 271 1.58 7.89 6.51
N PRO A 272 1.22 6.82 5.75
CA PRO A 272 -0.18 6.42 5.62
C PRO A 272 -0.87 6.20 6.97
N LEU A 273 -0.19 5.52 7.90
CA LEU A 273 -0.74 5.22 9.22
C LEU A 273 -0.83 6.46 10.10
N LEU A 274 0.24 7.28 10.13
CA LEU A 274 0.25 8.52 10.91
C LEU A 274 -0.88 9.46 10.49
N ASP A 275 -1.04 9.71 9.18
CA ASP A 275 -2.08 10.63 8.67
C ASP A 275 -3.48 10.10 9.02
N THR A 276 -3.70 8.80 8.86
CA THR A 276 -4.99 8.16 9.18
C THR A 276 -5.30 8.21 10.67
N ILE A 277 -4.37 7.77 11.54
CA ILE A 277 -4.56 7.74 12.99
C ILE A 277 -4.77 9.16 13.53
N ARG A 278 -3.98 10.13 13.04
CA ARG A 278 -4.12 11.54 13.39
C ARG A 278 -5.53 12.08 13.09
N ILE A 279 -6.04 11.81 11.90
CA ILE A 279 -7.38 12.27 11.51
C ILE A 279 -8.46 11.57 12.35
N PHE A 280 -8.34 10.27 12.58
CA PHE A 280 -9.28 9.54 13.43
C PHE A 280 -9.32 10.12 14.86
N PHE A 281 -8.13 10.42 15.42
CA PHE A 281 -8.03 11.04 16.74
C PHE A 281 -8.68 12.44 16.78
N ILE A 282 -8.39 13.28 15.79
CA ILE A 282 -8.98 14.64 15.70
C ILE A 282 -10.51 14.58 15.59
N ARG A 283 -11.04 13.71 14.72
CA ARG A 283 -12.50 13.55 14.52
C ARG A 283 -13.17 13.07 15.80
N LEU A 284 -12.62 12.03 16.42
CA LEU A 284 -13.22 11.42 17.60
C LEU A 284 -13.13 12.33 18.85
N MET A 285 -11.94 12.88 19.11
CA MET A 285 -11.65 13.60 20.38
C MET A 285 -11.99 15.09 20.28
N ILE A 286 -11.71 15.74 19.16
CA ILE A 286 -11.87 17.20 19.02
C ILE A 286 -13.23 17.54 18.40
N HIS A 287 -13.59 16.92 17.30
CA HIS A 287 -14.81 17.25 16.56
C HIS A 287 -16.04 16.43 16.99
N LYS A 288 -15.87 15.38 17.80
CA LYS A 288 -16.92 14.45 18.25
C LYS A 288 -17.77 13.91 17.07
N LYS A 289 -17.10 13.67 15.92
CA LYS A 289 -17.70 13.17 14.69
C LYS A 289 -17.27 11.72 14.43
N SER A 290 -17.95 11.08 13.48
CA SER A 290 -17.58 9.75 13.02
C SER A 290 -16.17 9.76 12.41
N PRO A 291 -15.28 8.80 12.76
CA PRO A 291 -13.94 8.71 12.14
C PRO A 291 -14.00 8.43 10.62
N PHE A 292 -15.14 7.98 10.10
CA PHE A 292 -15.35 7.64 8.68
C PHE A 292 -15.99 8.78 7.86
N GLU A 293 -16.18 9.96 8.44
CA GLU A 293 -16.69 11.12 7.73
C GLU A 293 -15.62 11.73 6.83
N ALA A 294 -15.96 12.17 5.61
CA ALA A 294 -14.98 12.80 4.71
C ALA A 294 -14.46 14.12 5.30
N ASP A 295 -13.14 14.36 5.25
CA ASP A 295 -12.51 15.55 5.80
C ASP A 295 -11.31 15.98 4.93
N ARG A 296 -11.05 17.30 4.86
CA ARG A 296 -9.90 17.89 4.16
C ARG A 296 -8.72 18.20 5.11
N ASN A 297 -8.76 17.75 6.37
CA ASN A 297 -7.71 18.02 7.38
C ASN A 297 -6.51 17.07 7.32
N HIS A 298 -6.40 16.25 6.29
CA HIS A 298 -5.24 15.38 6.08
C HIS A 298 -3.95 16.18 5.93
N LEU A 299 -2.83 15.61 6.40
CA LEU A 299 -1.53 16.28 6.40
C LEU A 299 -1.10 16.66 4.97
N HIS A 300 -1.33 15.80 3.99
CA HIS A 300 -1.03 16.08 2.59
C HIS A 300 -1.83 17.27 2.02
N HIS A 301 -3.09 17.47 2.42
CA HIS A 301 -3.86 18.65 2.03
C HIS A 301 -3.33 19.95 2.64
N ARG A 302 -2.75 19.88 3.84
CA ARG A 302 -2.10 21.06 4.46
C ARG A 302 -0.87 21.51 3.69
N PHE A 303 -0.07 20.59 3.13
CA PHE A 303 1.04 20.97 2.24
C PHE A 303 0.53 21.69 0.98
N LEU A 304 -0.54 21.20 0.37
CA LEU A 304 -1.14 21.85 -0.81
C LEU A 304 -1.70 23.23 -0.46
N SER A 305 -2.37 23.40 0.68
CA SER A 305 -2.91 24.70 1.11
C SER A 305 -1.84 25.78 1.33
N LYS A 306 -0.58 25.36 1.54
CA LYS A 306 0.59 26.25 1.66
C LYS A 306 1.31 26.51 0.32
N GLY A 307 0.71 26.12 -0.80
CA GLY A 307 1.25 26.39 -2.13
C GLY A 307 2.25 25.38 -2.67
N PHE A 308 2.45 24.24 -1.98
CA PHE A 308 3.24 23.14 -2.53
C PHE A 308 2.49 22.52 -3.71
N SER A 309 3.20 22.21 -4.80
CA SER A 309 2.63 21.40 -5.87
C SER A 309 2.46 19.93 -5.43
N HIS A 310 1.55 19.18 -6.08
CA HIS A 310 1.36 17.75 -5.83
C HIS A 310 2.68 16.98 -5.87
N VAL A 311 3.51 17.20 -6.90
CA VAL A 311 4.83 16.54 -7.05
C VAL A 311 5.76 16.85 -5.90
N LYS A 312 5.85 18.12 -5.46
CA LYS A 312 6.72 18.52 -4.34
C LYS A 312 6.23 17.91 -3.03
N THR A 313 4.91 17.88 -2.80
CA THR A 313 4.30 17.26 -1.62
C THR A 313 4.62 15.77 -1.57
N THR A 314 4.39 15.04 -2.67
CA THR A 314 4.69 13.61 -2.78
C THR A 314 6.18 13.34 -2.57
N ALA A 315 7.07 14.08 -3.24
CA ALA A 315 8.52 13.92 -3.11
C ALA A 315 9.01 14.14 -1.66
N LEU A 316 8.52 15.17 -0.99
CA LEU A 316 8.88 15.46 0.41
C LEU A 316 8.42 14.35 1.35
N ILE A 317 7.16 13.93 1.25
CA ILE A 317 6.61 12.88 2.10
C ILE A 317 7.36 11.55 1.89
N VAL A 318 7.62 11.19 0.65
CA VAL A 318 8.37 9.96 0.32
C VAL A 318 9.80 10.04 0.84
N ALA A 319 10.48 11.18 0.69
CA ALA A 319 11.85 11.36 1.20
C ALA A 319 11.91 11.21 2.73
N ILE A 320 10.96 11.80 3.46
CA ILE A 320 10.84 11.63 4.92
C ILE A 320 10.63 10.16 5.25
N ASN A 321 9.69 9.49 4.57
CA ASN A 321 9.37 8.09 4.86
C ASN A 321 10.56 7.15 4.57
N VAL A 322 11.29 7.36 3.47
CA VAL A 322 12.53 6.62 3.16
C VAL A 322 13.57 6.84 4.26
N THR A 323 13.72 8.07 4.75
CA THR A 323 14.63 8.37 5.85
C THR A 323 14.26 7.58 7.11
N LEU A 324 12.96 7.50 7.46
CA LEU A 324 12.48 6.73 8.60
C LEU A 324 12.74 5.22 8.42
N ILE A 325 12.58 4.68 7.20
CA ILE A 325 12.92 3.29 6.89
C ILE A 325 14.41 3.04 7.14
N VAL A 326 15.29 3.91 6.61
CA VAL A 326 16.75 3.78 6.84
C VAL A 326 17.09 3.79 8.31
N PHE A 327 16.49 4.69 9.10
CA PHE A 327 16.69 4.70 10.56
C PHE A 327 16.18 3.43 11.23
N ALA A 328 15.02 2.90 10.84
CA ALA A 328 14.50 1.65 11.41
C ALA A 328 15.47 0.48 11.16
N PHE A 329 16.06 0.38 9.97
CA PHE A 329 17.08 -0.62 9.66
C PHE A 329 18.39 -0.39 10.44
N PHE A 330 18.80 0.86 10.64
CA PHE A 330 20.00 1.18 11.41
C PHE A 330 19.87 0.76 12.87
N PHE A 331 18.71 0.97 13.48
CA PHE A 331 18.43 0.66 14.88
C PHE A 331 17.85 -0.74 15.12
N LYS A 332 17.78 -1.61 14.10
CA LYS A 332 17.14 -2.93 14.18
C LYS A 332 17.68 -3.88 15.25
N HIS A 333 18.90 -3.64 15.75
CA HIS A 333 19.55 -4.43 16.81
C HIS A 333 19.31 -3.88 18.22
N CYS A 334 18.67 -2.73 18.36
CA CYS A 334 18.28 -2.18 19.64
C CYS A 334 17.06 -2.92 20.21
N ASP A 335 16.75 -2.66 21.48
CA ASP A 335 15.48 -3.11 22.07
C ASP A 335 14.28 -2.55 21.31
N ILE A 336 13.21 -3.34 21.14
CA ILE A 336 12.06 -2.98 20.30
C ILE A 336 11.34 -1.71 20.79
N HIS A 337 11.30 -1.47 22.10
CA HIS A 337 10.67 -0.25 22.66
C HIS A 337 11.51 0.98 22.31
N ILE A 338 12.85 0.87 22.37
CA ILE A 338 13.78 1.93 21.97
C ILE A 338 13.61 2.22 20.47
N GLN A 339 13.55 1.17 19.62
CA GLN A 339 13.31 1.33 18.18
C GLN A 339 12.02 2.10 17.91
N LEU A 340 10.91 1.74 18.58
CA LEU A 340 9.62 2.42 18.41
C LEU A 340 9.67 3.87 18.88
N ILE A 341 10.28 4.14 20.06
CA ILE A 341 10.43 5.51 20.57
C ILE A 341 11.22 6.37 19.59
N ILE A 342 12.35 5.86 19.08
CA ILE A 342 13.15 6.57 18.08
C ILE A 342 12.32 6.84 16.81
N LEU A 343 11.61 5.85 16.30
CA LEU A 343 10.77 5.99 15.09
C LEU A 343 9.69 7.07 15.29
N LEU A 344 8.99 7.05 16.41
CA LEU A 344 7.93 8.01 16.71
C LEU A 344 8.49 9.42 16.92
N LEU A 345 9.62 9.56 17.62
CA LEU A 345 10.28 10.86 17.83
C LEU A 345 10.75 11.45 16.50
N LEU A 346 11.49 10.68 15.69
CA LEU A 346 11.97 11.14 14.37
C LEU A 346 10.81 11.47 13.43
N GLY A 347 9.80 10.63 13.38
CA GLY A 347 8.62 10.88 12.55
C GLY A 347 7.87 12.14 13.00
N THR A 348 7.68 12.33 14.30
CA THR A 348 7.06 13.53 14.84
C THR A 348 7.90 14.78 14.54
N ILE A 349 9.21 14.72 14.72
CA ILE A 349 10.12 15.83 14.42
C ILE A 349 10.06 16.17 12.93
N PHE A 350 10.23 15.22 12.02
CA PHE A 350 10.25 15.48 10.58
C PHE A 350 8.93 16.07 10.07
N TYR A 351 7.79 15.59 10.57
CA TYR A 351 6.50 16.13 10.19
C TYR A 351 6.14 17.44 10.92
N SER A 352 6.67 17.69 12.15
CA SER A 352 6.45 18.95 12.87
C SER A 352 7.37 20.07 12.42
N LEU A 353 8.58 19.79 11.95
CA LEU A 353 9.50 20.80 11.39
C LEU A 353 8.83 21.66 10.32
N TYR A 354 7.99 21.04 9.49
CA TYR A 354 7.21 21.78 8.51
C TYR A 354 6.25 22.80 9.17
N PHE A 355 5.53 22.40 10.22
CA PHE A 355 4.61 23.31 10.93
C PHE A 355 5.32 24.38 11.73
N ILE A 356 6.50 24.06 12.27
CA ILE A 356 7.36 25.01 12.97
C ILE A 356 7.89 26.05 11.97
N TYR A 357 8.38 25.62 10.81
CA TYR A 357 8.82 26.51 9.74
C TYR A 357 7.69 27.47 9.29
N ASP A 358 6.48 26.94 9.12
CA ASP A 358 5.30 27.70 8.77
C ASP A 358 4.93 28.75 9.83
N TRP A 359 5.04 28.39 11.11
CA TRP A 359 4.78 29.32 12.21
C TRP A 359 5.78 30.47 12.22
N PHE A 360 7.06 30.21 11.94
CA PHE A 360 8.09 31.24 11.87
C PHE A 360 7.97 32.13 10.61
N MET A 361 7.56 31.59 9.48
CA MET A 361 7.47 32.34 8.22
C MET A 361 6.09 33.00 8.04
N GLY A 362 5.01 32.41 8.55
CA GLY A 362 3.66 32.97 8.47
C GLY A 362 3.41 34.13 9.45
N SER A 363 4.30 34.37 10.41
CA SER A 363 4.25 35.55 11.29
C SER A 363 4.84 36.83 10.68
N LYS A 364 5.21 36.80 9.38
CA LYS A 364 5.77 37.94 8.64
C LYS A 364 4.81 38.54 7.62
N GLU A 365 3.58 38.06 7.51
CA GLU A 365 2.45 38.68 6.81
C GLU A 365 1.39 39.16 7.86
#